data_5c4bc2e5f7cde1eee463979d45b0c199
#
_entry.id   5c4bc2e5f7cde1eee463979d45b0c199
#
_cell.length_a   1.000
_cell.length_b   1.000
_cell.length_c   1.000
_cell.angle_alpha   90.00
_cell.angle_beta   90.00
_cell.angle_gamma   90.00
#
_symmetry.space_group_name_H-M   'P 1'
#
loop_
_entity.id
_entity.type
_entity.pdbx_description
1 polymer ?
#
loop_
_entity_poly.entity_id
_entity_poly.type
_entity_poly.pdbx_seq_one_letter_code
_entity_poly.pdbx_strand_id
1 'polypeptide(L)'
;MLLLLAPLVAVYQYVLEPVAPFTWFGLSFSLLDIAAALRTCVALRQLKEGFHARHVAKKQASKEVTIQEVEDRSFVRDATATLMVVFGGELMTAPALGIPSSFMISGTVPAFYTAIQALVNRLPAVPTPSLQTELPVSILDGFTRAMLLCNIIPPMIVNHSSQAISTSPWSLLLTSLVTANGGWFCVNLLSFLQPYALTLTTPPEFMAYGWTATDLWCAPLVTGLYALLTHAQPFWAEAHAATLGWWGSATDEKVEAVDPEYARALCAVVLATMFVTRTVKTFGTAQNKIGPVPGPKLKVQ
;
A
#
# COMPACT_ATOMS: atom_id res chain seq x y z
N MET A 1 -19.74 -9.89 18.18
CA MET A 1 -18.54 -9.52 17.40
C MET A 1 -18.52 -8.04 17.02
N LEU A 2 -19.61 -7.46 16.52
CA LEU A 2 -19.65 -6.03 16.13
C LEU A 2 -19.30 -5.07 17.27
N LEU A 3 -19.73 -5.32 18.51
CA LEU A 3 -19.39 -4.49 19.68
C LEU A 3 -17.88 -4.38 19.95
N LEU A 4 -17.09 -5.39 19.60
CA LEU A 4 -15.64 -5.36 19.75
C LEU A 4 -14.96 -4.45 18.72
N LEU A 5 -15.60 -4.17 17.60
CA LEU A 5 -15.10 -3.26 16.57
C LEU A 5 -15.50 -1.80 16.80
N ALA A 6 -16.45 -1.53 17.70
CA ALA A 6 -16.94 -0.17 17.95
C ALA A 6 -15.81 0.84 18.33
N PRO A 7 -14.84 0.49 19.19
CA PRO A 7 -13.72 1.40 19.47
C PRO A 7 -12.87 1.67 18.22
N LEU A 8 -12.71 0.67 17.36
CA LEU A 8 -11.93 0.80 16.13
C LEU A 8 -12.65 1.70 15.11
N VAL A 9 -13.97 1.56 15.01
CA VAL A 9 -14.81 2.46 14.18
C VAL A 9 -14.70 3.91 14.69
N ALA A 10 -14.76 4.12 15.99
CA ALA A 10 -14.58 5.45 16.57
C ALA A 10 -13.20 6.06 16.28
N VAL A 11 -12.14 5.27 16.39
CA VAL A 11 -10.78 5.69 16.00
C VAL A 11 -10.72 6.05 14.51
N TYR A 12 -11.35 5.24 13.65
CA TYR A 12 -11.39 5.53 12.22
C TYR A 12 -12.11 6.84 11.92
N GLN A 13 -13.28 7.05 12.52
CA GLN A 13 -14.03 8.29 12.37
C GLN A 13 -13.19 9.49 12.79
N TYR A 14 -12.54 9.42 13.96
CA TYR A 14 -11.67 10.48 14.46
C TYR A 14 -10.49 10.79 13.54
N VAL A 15 -9.77 9.79 13.05
CA VAL A 15 -8.59 10.01 12.18
C VAL A 15 -8.95 10.43 10.77
N LEU A 16 -10.20 10.23 10.34
CA LEU A 16 -10.75 10.71 9.06
C LEU A 16 -11.33 12.11 9.15
N GLU A 17 -11.52 12.67 10.35
CA GLU A 17 -11.94 14.07 10.49
C GLU A 17 -10.90 15.00 9.84
N PRO A 18 -11.38 16.03 9.10
CA PRO A 18 -10.48 17.02 8.52
C PRO A 18 -9.68 17.73 9.62
N VAL A 19 -8.37 17.84 9.41
CA VAL A 19 -7.51 18.64 10.29
C VAL A 19 -7.84 20.10 10.04
N ALA A 20 -8.66 20.70 10.93
CA ALA A 20 -9.06 22.11 10.83
C ALA A 20 -7.86 23.05 10.90
N PRO A 21 -7.85 24.18 10.21
CA PRO A 21 -8.83 24.76 9.29
C PRO A 21 -8.46 24.60 7.79
N PHE A 22 -7.72 23.55 7.41
CA PHE A 22 -7.13 23.40 6.06
C PHE A 22 -8.14 22.88 5.04
N THR A 23 -9.18 23.64 4.75
CA THR A 23 -10.07 23.42 3.59
C THR A 23 -9.56 24.14 2.33
N TRP A 24 -8.25 24.40 2.24
CA TRP A 24 -7.67 25.09 1.10
C TRP A 24 -7.92 24.28 -0.17
N PHE A 25 -8.38 24.98 -1.19
CA PHE A 25 -8.71 24.41 -2.52
C PHE A 25 -9.86 23.38 -2.52
N GLY A 26 -10.75 23.38 -1.49
CA GLY A 26 -11.92 22.48 -1.46
C GLY A 26 -11.60 21.02 -1.09
N LEU A 27 -10.38 20.73 -0.65
CA LEU A 27 -9.99 19.43 -0.12
C LEU A 27 -9.60 19.55 1.34
N SER A 28 -10.24 18.75 2.18
CA SER A 28 -9.90 18.59 3.58
C SER A 28 -8.98 17.37 3.72
N PHE A 29 -7.74 17.57 4.19
CA PHE A 29 -6.86 16.47 4.53
C PHE A 29 -7.16 15.98 5.94
N SER A 30 -7.28 14.69 6.09
CA SER A 30 -7.39 14.02 7.39
C SER A 30 -6.01 13.71 7.98
N LEU A 31 -5.99 13.38 9.27
CA LEU A 31 -4.77 12.90 9.91
C LEU A 31 -4.25 11.62 9.23
N LEU A 32 -5.17 10.78 8.77
CA LEU A 32 -4.83 9.55 8.05
C LEU A 32 -4.13 9.83 6.71
N ASP A 33 -4.58 10.85 5.96
CA ASP A 33 -3.95 11.27 4.70
C ASP A 33 -2.52 11.77 4.92
N ILE A 34 -2.32 12.58 5.97
CA ILE A 34 -0.99 13.09 6.33
C ILE A 34 -0.06 11.93 6.71
N ALA A 35 -0.55 11.00 7.52
CA ALA A 35 0.22 9.82 7.94
C ALA A 35 0.57 8.91 6.75
N ALA A 36 -0.38 8.68 5.82
CA ALA A 36 -0.16 7.91 4.60
C ALA A 36 0.88 8.56 3.69
N ALA A 37 0.81 9.87 3.49
CA ALA A 37 1.76 10.61 2.66
C ALA A 37 3.17 10.59 3.27
N LEU A 38 3.31 10.88 4.57
CA LEU A 38 4.59 10.80 5.27
C LEU A 38 5.17 9.39 5.20
N ARG A 39 4.35 8.36 5.47
CA ARG A 39 4.78 6.95 5.39
C ARG A 39 5.30 6.60 4.01
N THR A 40 4.58 6.95 2.95
CA THR A 40 4.97 6.68 1.56
C THR A 40 6.29 7.35 1.21
N CYS A 41 6.43 8.65 1.49
CA CYS A 41 7.66 9.39 1.19
C CYS A 41 8.87 8.90 1.99
N VAL A 42 8.69 8.57 3.28
CA VAL A 42 9.75 7.99 4.12
C VAL A 42 10.17 6.62 3.60
N ALA A 43 9.22 5.74 3.27
CA ALA A 43 9.52 4.42 2.73
C ALA A 43 10.30 4.48 1.41
N LEU A 44 9.90 5.37 0.50
CA LEU A 44 10.60 5.58 -0.77
C LEU A 44 12.05 6.05 -0.54
N ARG A 45 12.25 6.97 0.39
CA ARG A 45 13.59 7.44 0.75
C ARG A 45 14.43 6.34 1.41
N GLN A 46 13.87 5.57 2.33
CA GLN A 46 14.54 4.42 2.95
C GLN A 46 15.02 3.40 1.91
N LEU A 47 14.16 3.05 0.96
CA LEU A 47 14.48 2.12 -0.12
C LEU A 47 15.57 2.68 -1.04
N LYS A 48 15.45 3.96 -1.44
CA LYS A 48 16.45 4.65 -2.27
C LYS A 48 17.82 4.67 -1.59
N GLU A 49 17.89 5.05 -0.31
CA GLU A 49 19.15 5.06 0.46
C GLU A 49 19.73 3.64 0.58
N GLY A 50 18.89 2.63 0.78
CA GLY A 50 19.31 1.22 0.81
C GLY A 50 19.88 0.74 -0.52
N PHE A 51 19.26 1.08 -1.66
CA PHE A 51 19.80 0.76 -2.99
C PHE A 51 21.10 1.48 -3.27
N HIS A 52 21.20 2.76 -2.90
CA HIS A 52 22.43 3.53 -3.04
C HIS A 52 23.59 2.91 -2.24
N ALA A 53 23.38 2.59 -0.98
CA ALA A 53 24.39 1.96 -0.14
C ALA A 53 24.87 0.61 -0.72
N ARG A 54 23.95 -0.23 -1.22
CA ARG A 54 24.29 -1.50 -1.88
C ARG A 54 25.08 -1.29 -3.15
N HIS A 55 24.74 -0.29 -3.95
CA HIS A 55 25.45 0.03 -5.19
C HIS A 55 26.89 0.49 -4.91
N VAL A 56 27.07 1.38 -3.95
CA VAL A 56 28.39 1.85 -3.51
C VAL A 56 29.25 0.69 -2.99
N ALA A 57 28.68 -0.18 -2.14
CA ALA A 57 29.37 -1.35 -1.63
C ALA A 57 29.83 -2.30 -2.75
N LYS A 58 28.98 -2.54 -3.76
CA LYS A 58 29.34 -3.33 -4.95
C LYS A 58 30.46 -2.68 -5.74
N LYS A 59 30.41 -1.35 -5.94
CA LYS A 59 31.46 -0.61 -6.65
C LYS A 59 32.82 -0.71 -5.96
N GLN A 60 32.85 -0.66 -4.62
CA GLN A 60 34.08 -0.83 -3.84
C GLN A 60 34.64 -2.26 -3.88
N ALA A 61 33.76 -3.27 -3.95
CA ALA A 61 34.17 -4.68 -3.99
C ALA A 61 34.66 -5.15 -5.38
N SER A 62 34.21 -4.51 -6.46
CA SER A 62 34.52 -4.90 -7.84
C SER A 62 35.70 -4.08 -8.38
N LYS A 63 36.83 -4.76 -8.67
CA LYS A 63 38.00 -4.13 -9.32
C LYS A 63 37.85 -3.95 -10.84
N GLU A 64 36.88 -4.59 -11.52
CA GLU A 64 36.86 -4.70 -12.99
C GLU A 64 35.47 -4.67 -13.66
N VAL A 65 34.37 -4.45 -12.95
CA VAL A 65 33.04 -4.47 -13.57
C VAL A 65 32.64 -3.04 -13.96
N THR A 66 32.22 -2.85 -15.22
CA THR A 66 31.59 -1.62 -15.70
C THR A 66 30.29 -1.38 -14.92
N ILE A 67 30.40 -0.75 -13.77
CA ILE A 67 29.27 -0.40 -12.94
C ILE A 67 28.72 0.91 -13.46
N GLN A 68 27.42 0.98 -13.67
CA GLN A 68 26.74 2.21 -14.06
C GLN A 68 27.11 3.35 -13.11
N GLU A 69 27.40 4.52 -13.65
CA GLU A 69 27.69 5.70 -12.85
C GLU A 69 26.52 6.10 -11.98
N VAL A 70 26.82 6.58 -10.80
CA VAL A 70 25.81 7.08 -9.87
C VAL A 70 25.33 8.44 -10.38
N GLU A 71 24.03 8.56 -10.61
CA GLU A 71 23.43 9.86 -10.94
C GLU A 71 23.30 10.76 -9.70
N ASP A 72 23.37 12.06 -9.94
CA ASP A 72 23.13 13.07 -8.91
C ASP A 72 21.70 12.96 -8.35
N ARG A 73 21.55 13.26 -7.07
CA ARG A 73 20.24 13.25 -6.41
C ARG A 73 19.35 14.33 -7.01
N SER A 74 18.25 13.93 -7.63
CA SER A 74 17.26 14.84 -8.22
C SER A 74 15.97 14.82 -7.43
N PHE A 75 15.50 15.99 -6.96
CA PHE A 75 14.18 16.14 -6.35
C PHE A 75 13.06 15.78 -7.34
N VAL A 76 13.22 16.13 -8.61
CA VAL A 76 12.22 15.84 -9.65
C VAL A 76 12.02 14.31 -9.77
N ARG A 77 13.11 13.54 -9.76
CA ARG A 77 13.06 12.09 -9.79
C ARG A 77 12.34 11.52 -8.56
N ASP A 78 12.63 12.05 -7.38
CA ASP A 78 11.99 11.62 -6.13
C ASP A 78 10.50 11.94 -6.11
N ALA A 79 10.12 13.14 -6.50
CA ALA A 79 8.73 13.57 -6.61
C ALA A 79 7.97 12.73 -7.67
N THR A 80 8.59 12.46 -8.82
CA THR A 80 8.00 11.60 -9.85
C THR A 80 7.80 10.17 -9.34
N ALA A 81 8.77 9.60 -8.63
CA ALA A 81 8.63 8.28 -8.02
C ALA A 81 7.48 8.25 -7.00
N THR A 82 7.36 9.27 -6.17
CA THR A 82 6.24 9.39 -5.20
C THR A 82 4.89 9.48 -5.91
N LEU A 83 4.76 10.36 -6.90
CA LEU A 83 3.53 10.51 -7.66
C LEU A 83 3.18 9.23 -8.46
N MET A 84 4.20 8.53 -8.96
CA MET A 84 4.00 7.25 -9.63
C MET A 84 3.51 6.17 -8.66
N VAL A 85 4.03 6.11 -7.42
CA VAL A 85 3.51 5.18 -6.41
C VAL A 85 2.06 5.48 -6.07
N VAL A 86 1.72 6.75 -5.91
CA VAL A 86 0.35 7.17 -5.51
C VAL A 86 -0.66 6.99 -6.63
N PHE A 87 -0.32 7.39 -7.84
CA PHE A 87 -1.28 7.47 -8.96
C PHE A 87 -1.05 6.44 -10.06
N GLY A 88 0.06 5.70 -10.06
CA GLY A 88 0.40 4.78 -11.15
C GLY A 88 -0.61 3.66 -11.34
N GLY A 89 -1.21 3.16 -10.27
CA GLY A 89 -2.31 2.20 -10.38
C GLY A 89 -3.56 2.81 -11.00
N GLU A 90 -3.92 4.02 -10.59
CA GLU A 90 -5.03 4.76 -11.17
C GLU A 90 -4.77 5.12 -12.64
N LEU A 91 -3.54 5.49 -12.99
CA LEU A 91 -3.13 5.76 -14.37
C LEU A 91 -3.38 4.57 -15.30
N MET A 92 -3.31 3.34 -14.77
CA MET A 92 -3.62 2.13 -15.53
C MET A 92 -5.12 1.83 -15.56
N THR A 93 -5.82 2.00 -14.42
CA THR A 93 -7.21 1.57 -14.27
C THR A 93 -8.21 2.60 -14.78
N ALA A 94 -7.97 3.90 -14.62
CA ALA A 94 -8.88 4.94 -15.04
C ALA A 94 -9.16 4.92 -16.57
N PRO A 95 -8.14 4.82 -17.46
CA PRO A 95 -8.38 4.66 -18.89
C PRO A 95 -9.12 3.37 -19.25
N ALA A 96 -8.81 2.26 -18.55
CA ALA A 96 -9.48 0.98 -18.78
C ALA A 96 -10.97 1.02 -18.41
N LEU A 97 -11.33 1.84 -17.42
CA LEU A 97 -12.70 2.08 -16.99
C LEU A 97 -13.36 3.24 -17.77
N GLY A 98 -12.64 3.97 -18.63
CA GLY A 98 -13.18 5.13 -19.34
C GLY A 98 -13.53 6.31 -18.43
N ILE A 99 -12.86 6.44 -17.28
CA ILE A 99 -13.06 7.54 -16.32
C ILE A 99 -11.82 8.43 -16.27
N PRO A 100 -11.97 9.74 -16.00
CA PRO A 100 -10.82 10.63 -15.84
C PRO A 100 -10.07 10.30 -14.55
N SER A 101 -8.73 10.34 -14.59
CA SER A 101 -7.90 10.18 -13.40
C SER A 101 -8.07 11.35 -12.43
N SER A 102 -8.06 11.08 -11.12
CA SER A 102 -8.28 12.08 -10.06
C SER A 102 -7.27 13.22 -10.11
N PHE A 103 -6.01 12.93 -10.42
CA PHE A 103 -4.94 13.93 -10.55
C PHE A 103 -5.09 14.83 -11.79
N MET A 104 -5.87 14.43 -12.79
CA MET A 104 -6.22 15.30 -13.93
C MET A 104 -7.36 16.25 -13.58
N ILE A 105 -8.21 15.87 -12.63
CA ILE A 105 -9.35 16.68 -12.17
C ILE A 105 -8.88 17.72 -11.15
N SER A 106 -7.99 17.34 -10.22
CA SER A 106 -7.49 18.19 -9.16
C SER A 106 -6.01 18.01 -8.93
N GLY A 107 -5.25 19.10 -8.93
CA GLY A 107 -3.80 19.12 -8.61
C GLY A 107 -3.51 19.13 -7.10
N THR A 108 -4.50 19.14 -6.22
CA THR A 108 -4.29 19.34 -4.77
C THR A 108 -3.58 18.16 -4.13
N VAL A 109 -4.03 16.92 -4.41
CA VAL A 109 -3.38 15.71 -3.88
C VAL A 109 -1.96 15.55 -4.44
N PRO A 110 -1.70 15.69 -5.76
CA PRO A 110 -0.34 15.73 -6.29
C PRO A 110 0.56 16.78 -5.63
N ALA A 111 0.06 18.00 -5.44
CA ALA A 111 0.81 19.07 -4.77
C ALA A 111 1.12 18.73 -3.31
N PHE A 112 0.17 18.15 -2.59
CA PHE A 112 0.32 17.70 -1.21
C PHE A 112 1.43 16.64 -1.07
N TYR A 113 1.39 15.56 -1.88
CA TYR A 113 2.43 14.54 -1.85
C TYR A 113 3.80 15.09 -2.25
N THR A 114 3.85 16.00 -3.23
CA THR A 114 5.09 16.66 -3.65
C THR A 114 5.67 17.53 -2.51
N ALA A 115 4.84 18.26 -1.77
CA ALA A 115 5.25 19.05 -0.62
C ALA A 115 5.79 18.18 0.52
N ILE A 116 5.11 17.07 0.84
CA ILE A 116 5.58 16.10 1.84
C ILE A 116 6.90 15.45 1.39
N GLN A 117 7.05 15.11 0.11
CA GLN A 117 8.32 14.61 -0.41
C GLN A 117 9.45 15.62 -0.28
N ALA A 118 9.18 16.91 -0.55
CA ALA A 118 10.17 17.97 -0.35
C ALA A 118 10.56 18.11 1.12
N LEU A 119 9.60 18.00 2.04
CA LEU A 119 9.86 18.00 3.48
C LEU A 119 10.74 16.82 3.89
N VAL A 120 10.37 15.60 3.47
CA VAL A 120 11.11 14.37 3.78
C VAL A 120 12.54 14.44 3.22
N ASN A 121 12.73 15.00 2.03
CA ASN A 121 14.07 15.13 1.44
C ASN A 121 14.98 16.11 2.21
N ARG A 122 14.40 17.05 2.97
CA ARG A 122 15.17 17.99 3.83
C ARG A 122 15.54 17.42 5.19
N LEU A 123 14.96 16.31 5.61
CA LEU A 123 15.34 15.67 6.87
C LEU A 123 16.80 15.20 6.80
N PRO A 124 17.60 15.39 7.86
CA PRO A 124 19.00 14.95 7.86
C PRO A 124 19.13 13.45 7.71
N ALA A 125 18.25 12.67 8.33
CA ALA A 125 18.19 11.23 8.23
C ALA A 125 16.74 10.75 8.35
N VAL A 126 16.45 9.58 7.79
CA VAL A 126 15.20 8.84 8.03
C VAL A 126 15.50 7.61 8.89
N PRO A 127 14.54 7.15 9.70
CA PRO A 127 14.73 5.95 10.52
C PRO A 127 15.16 4.76 9.67
N THR A 128 16.14 4.00 10.13
CA THR A 128 16.51 2.75 9.46
C THR A 128 15.41 1.71 9.68
N PRO A 129 15.01 0.95 8.63
CA PRO A 129 14.01 -0.10 8.79
C PRO A 129 14.46 -1.15 9.81
N SER A 130 13.65 -1.34 10.85
CA SER A 130 13.88 -2.34 11.90
C SER A 130 12.54 -2.91 12.37
N LEU A 131 12.53 -4.03 13.08
CA LEU A 131 11.29 -4.58 13.62
C LEU A 131 10.55 -3.57 14.51
N GLN A 132 11.29 -2.81 15.33
CA GLN A 132 10.71 -1.83 16.25
C GLN A 132 10.06 -0.65 15.54
N THR A 133 10.64 -0.20 14.43
CA THR A 133 10.11 0.93 13.64
C THR A 133 9.01 0.49 12.69
N GLU A 134 9.15 -0.68 12.06
CA GLU A 134 8.21 -1.13 11.03
C GLU A 134 6.95 -1.80 11.58
N LEU A 135 6.97 -2.30 12.83
CA LEU A 135 5.81 -2.98 13.41
C LEU A 135 4.62 -2.00 13.64
N PRO A 136 4.77 -0.86 14.33
CA PRO A 136 3.68 0.11 14.46
C PRO A 136 3.26 0.70 13.11
N VAL A 137 4.20 0.89 12.20
CA VAL A 137 3.92 1.40 10.86
C VAL A 137 3.13 0.39 10.01
N SER A 138 3.34 -0.91 10.20
CA SER A 138 2.54 -1.96 9.54
C SER A 138 1.07 -1.92 9.93
N ILE A 139 0.75 -1.52 11.16
CA ILE A 139 -0.63 -1.31 11.59
C ILE A 139 -1.21 -0.10 10.86
N LEU A 140 -0.49 1.02 10.83
CA LEU A 140 -0.89 2.21 10.09
C LEU A 140 -1.11 1.91 8.61
N ASP A 141 -0.21 1.15 7.97
CA ASP A 141 -0.35 0.71 6.57
C ASP A 141 -1.64 -0.09 6.36
N GLY A 142 -2.06 -0.90 7.34
CA GLY A 142 -3.34 -1.61 7.30
C GLY A 142 -4.55 -0.67 7.27
N PHE A 143 -4.54 0.38 8.08
CA PHE A 143 -5.61 1.38 8.13
C PHE A 143 -5.68 2.22 6.85
N THR A 144 -4.57 2.73 6.38
CA THR A 144 -4.51 3.56 5.16
C THR A 144 -4.91 2.76 3.92
N ARG A 145 -4.47 1.51 3.84
CA ARG A 145 -4.82 0.63 2.73
C ARG A 145 -6.28 0.20 2.75
N ALA A 146 -6.87 0.00 3.94
CA ALA A 146 -8.29 -0.28 4.06
C ALA A 146 -9.15 0.90 3.54
N MET A 147 -8.71 2.14 3.73
CA MET A 147 -9.40 3.31 3.17
C MET A 147 -9.46 3.25 1.63
N LEU A 148 -8.34 2.93 0.98
CA LEU A 148 -8.29 2.76 -0.47
C LEU A 148 -9.20 1.62 -0.95
N LEU A 149 -9.09 0.45 -0.32
CA LEU A 149 -9.73 -0.79 -0.76
C LEU A 149 -11.22 -0.88 -0.44
N CYS A 150 -11.69 -0.15 0.58
CA CYS A 150 -13.08 -0.20 1.01
C CYS A 150 -13.88 1.06 0.63
N ASN A 151 -13.26 2.26 0.66
CA ASN A 151 -13.99 3.51 0.49
C ASN A 151 -13.78 4.16 -0.88
N ILE A 152 -12.69 3.87 -1.58
CA ILE A 152 -12.39 4.53 -2.86
C ILE A 152 -12.73 3.61 -4.02
N ILE A 153 -12.19 2.39 -4.04
CA ILE A 153 -12.34 1.49 -5.19
C ILE A 153 -13.77 0.94 -5.34
N PRO A 154 -14.46 0.43 -4.29
CA PRO A 154 -15.78 -0.15 -4.48
C PRO A 154 -16.82 0.85 -5.02
N PRO A 155 -16.95 2.08 -4.49
CA PRO A 155 -17.87 3.07 -5.06
C PRO A 155 -17.55 3.44 -6.50
N MET A 156 -16.26 3.51 -6.87
CA MET A 156 -15.84 3.79 -8.24
C MET A 156 -16.35 2.73 -9.24
N ILE A 157 -16.38 1.48 -8.85
CA ILE A 157 -16.87 0.38 -9.69
C ILE A 157 -18.40 0.26 -9.62
N VAL A 158 -18.99 0.25 -8.42
CA VAL A 158 -20.43 0.04 -8.23
C VAL A 158 -21.26 1.16 -8.86
N ASN A 159 -20.75 2.40 -8.81
CA ASN A 159 -21.42 3.57 -9.41
C ASN A 159 -21.03 3.81 -10.88
N HIS A 160 -20.35 2.85 -11.51
CA HIS A 160 -19.94 2.99 -12.90
C HIS A 160 -21.16 3.00 -13.85
N SER A 161 -21.12 3.87 -14.88
CA SER A 161 -22.22 4.05 -15.85
C SER A 161 -22.53 2.77 -16.67
N SER A 162 -21.53 1.95 -16.93
CA SER A 162 -21.69 0.66 -17.61
C SER A 162 -22.12 -0.42 -16.63
N GLN A 163 -23.30 -1.01 -16.85
CA GLN A 163 -23.80 -2.11 -16.06
C GLN A 163 -22.86 -3.35 -16.09
N ALA A 164 -22.21 -3.60 -17.23
CA ALA A 164 -21.26 -4.69 -17.37
C ALA A 164 -20.06 -4.56 -16.41
N ILE A 165 -19.67 -3.33 -16.04
CA ILE A 165 -18.60 -3.06 -15.07
C ILE A 165 -19.17 -3.04 -13.65
N SER A 166 -20.28 -2.31 -13.42
CA SER A 166 -20.80 -2.09 -12.06
C SER A 166 -21.32 -3.35 -11.40
N THR A 167 -21.77 -4.35 -12.16
CA THR A 167 -22.27 -5.63 -11.62
C THR A 167 -21.23 -6.75 -11.62
N SER A 168 -20.07 -6.56 -12.25
CA SER A 168 -19.03 -7.57 -12.37
C SER A 168 -18.14 -7.65 -11.13
N PRO A 169 -18.13 -8.76 -10.38
CA PRO A 169 -17.20 -8.95 -9.27
C PRO A 169 -15.74 -8.96 -9.73
N TRP A 170 -15.50 -9.43 -10.96
CA TRP A 170 -14.17 -9.45 -11.55
C TRP A 170 -13.62 -8.04 -11.78
N SER A 171 -14.46 -7.11 -12.28
CA SER A 171 -14.06 -5.70 -12.44
C SER A 171 -13.63 -5.08 -11.12
N LEU A 172 -14.34 -5.39 -10.03
CA LEU A 172 -13.99 -4.90 -8.69
C LEU A 172 -12.64 -5.46 -8.21
N LEU A 173 -12.45 -6.78 -8.30
CA LEU A 173 -11.22 -7.43 -7.84
C LEU A 173 -10.00 -7.03 -8.66
N LEU A 174 -10.14 -6.98 -9.99
CA LEU A 174 -9.02 -6.61 -10.87
C LEU A 174 -8.64 -5.14 -10.70
N THR A 175 -9.64 -4.25 -10.58
CA THR A 175 -9.37 -2.84 -10.30
C THR A 175 -8.65 -2.67 -8.98
N SER A 176 -9.06 -3.37 -7.92
CA SER A 176 -8.38 -3.30 -6.63
C SER A 176 -6.93 -3.79 -6.71
N LEU A 177 -6.69 -4.90 -7.41
CA LEU A 177 -5.35 -5.45 -7.62
C LEU A 177 -4.44 -4.45 -8.32
N VAL A 178 -4.90 -3.88 -9.44
CA VAL A 178 -4.08 -2.97 -10.27
C VAL A 178 -3.93 -1.61 -9.61
N THR A 179 -5.00 -1.02 -9.08
CA THR A 179 -4.93 0.31 -8.44
C THR A 179 -4.01 0.29 -7.22
N ALA A 180 -4.07 -0.75 -6.40
CA ALA A 180 -3.28 -0.81 -5.18
C ALA A 180 -1.80 -1.16 -5.40
N ASN A 181 -1.45 -1.83 -6.50
CA ASN A 181 -0.08 -2.33 -6.72
C ASN A 181 0.62 -1.68 -7.92
N GLY A 182 -0.13 -1.13 -8.88
CA GLY A 182 0.40 -0.63 -10.15
C GLY A 182 1.44 0.47 -10.01
N GLY A 183 1.31 1.33 -8.99
CA GLY A 183 2.29 2.38 -8.72
C GLY A 183 3.66 1.84 -8.36
N TRP A 184 3.73 0.91 -7.40
CA TRP A 184 4.98 0.23 -7.02
C TRP A 184 5.55 -0.59 -8.17
N PHE A 185 4.70 -1.29 -8.93
CA PHE A 185 5.09 -2.03 -10.12
C PHE A 185 5.80 -1.11 -11.12
N CYS A 186 5.25 0.06 -11.43
CA CYS A 186 5.85 1.03 -12.35
C CYS A 186 7.18 1.59 -11.83
N VAL A 187 7.26 1.92 -10.54
CA VAL A 187 8.49 2.45 -9.92
C VAL A 187 9.62 1.42 -9.98
N ASN A 188 9.30 0.15 -9.74
CA ASN A 188 10.26 -0.95 -9.85
C ASN A 188 10.64 -1.22 -11.31
N LEU A 189 9.65 -1.30 -12.22
CA LEU A 189 9.89 -1.54 -13.65
C LEU A 189 10.83 -0.51 -14.27
N LEU A 190 10.65 0.77 -13.92
CA LEU A 190 11.41 1.89 -14.45
C LEU A 190 12.66 2.23 -13.63
N SER A 191 12.98 1.48 -12.58
CA SER A 191 14.15 1.68 -11.72
C SER A 191 14.26 3.08 -11.09
N PHE A 192 13.13 3.71 -10.75
CA PHE A 192 13.13 5.07 -10.18
C PHE A 192 13.95 5.22 -8.89
N LEU A 193 14.03 4.17 -8.08
CA LEU A 193 14.74 4.19 -6.79
C LEU A 193 16.21 3.80 -6.90
N GLN A 194 16.67 3.35 -8.06
CA GLN A 194 18.07 2.97 -8.25
C GLN A 194 18.96 4.21 -8.42
N PRO A 195 20.25 4.15 -8.03
CA PRO A 195 21.15 5.30 -8.10
C PRO A 195 21.76 5.54 -9.49
N TYR A 196 21.25 4.94 -10.53
CA TYR A 196 21.72 5.07 -11.90
C TYR A 196 20.59 5.47 -12.85
N ALA A 197 20.88 5.66 -14.13
CA ALA A 197 19.92 6.06 -15.15
C ALA A 197 18.69 5.15 -15.18
N LEU A 198 17.53 5.71 -15.55
CA LEU A 198 16.29 4.96 -15.67
C LEU A 198 16.47 3.81 -16.66
N THR A 199 16.19 2.61 -16.19
CA THR A 199 16.32 1.38 -16.99
C THR A 199 15.10 0.48 -16.70
N LEU A 200 14.73 -0.33 -17.69
CA LEU A 200 13.72 -1.36 -17.48
C LEU A 200 14.34 -2.51 -16.68
N THR A 201 13.78 -2.79 -15.54
CA THR A 201 14.16 -3.94 -14.71
C THR A 201 12.97 -4.84 -14.45
N THR A 202 13.22 -6.13 -14.25
CA THR A 202 12.13 -7.06 -13.88
C THR A 202 11.57 -6.70 -12.51
N PRO A 203 10.28 -6.30 -12.43
CA PRO A 203 9.64 -6.02 -11.15
C PRO A 203 9.63 -7.25 -10.23
N PRO A 204 9.60 -7.06 -8.90
CA PRO A 204 9.55 -8.17 -7.94
C PRO A 204 8.39 -9.13 -8.17
N GLU A 205 7.26 -8.64 -8.68
CA GLU A 205 6.05 -9.40 -8.99
C GLU A 205 6.28 -10.45 -10.08
N PHE A 206 7.23 -10.23 -10.98
CA PHE A 206 7.61 -11.15 -12.06
C PHE A 206 8.76 -12.09 -11.69
N MET A 207 9.35 -11.91 -10.51
CA MET A 207 10.37 -12.82 -10.01
C MET A 207 9.73 -14.13 -9.53
N ALA A 208 10.55 -15.18 -9.38
CA ALA A 208 10.09 -16.43 -8.80
C ALA A 208 9.42 -16.16 -7.44
N TYR A 209 8.18 -16.64 -7.27
CA TYR A 209 7.33 -16.43 -6.09
C TYR A 209 6.90 -14.97 -5.82
N GLY A 210 7.21 -14.01 -6.67
CA GLY A 210 6.80 -12.61 -6.53
C GLY A 210 5.27 -12.45 -6.51
N TRP A 211 4.56 -13.23 -7.32
CA TRP A 211 3.11 -13.27 -7.37
C TRP A 211 2.43 -13.78 -6.07
N THR A 212 3.17 -14.43 -5.16
CA THR A 212 2.67 -14.86 -3.84
C THR A 212 2.88 -13.80 -2.75
N ALA A 213 3.45 -12.64 -3.10
CA ALA A 213 3.69 -11.58 -2.14
C ALA A 213 2.40 -11.09 -1.49
N THR A 214 2.45 -10.89 -0.17
CA THR A 214 1.29 -10.43 0.62
C THR A 214 0.70 -9.13 0.05
N ASP A 215 1.54 -8.19 -0.37
CA ASP A 215 1.12 -6.89 -0.91
C ASP A 215 0.30 -7.03 -2.20
N LEU A 216 0.59 -8.04 -3.02
CA LEU A 216 -0.14 -8.29 -4.26
C LEU A 216 -1.57 -8.80 -3.97
N TRP A 217 -1.70 -9.81 -3.10
CA TRP A 217 -2.97 -10.49 -2.87
C TRP A 217 -3.87 -9.84 -1.83
N CYS A 218 -3.32 -9.02 -0.93
CA CYS A 218 -4.13 -8.36 0.08
C CYS A 218 -5.21 -7.46 -0.52
N ALA A 219 -4.95 -6.83 -1.67
CA ALA A 219 -5.90 -5.91 -2.29
C ALA A 219 -7.18 -6.61 -2.77
N PRO A 220 -7.15 -7.58 -3.70
CA PRO A 220 -8.37 -8.26 -4.13
C PRO A 220 -9.03 -9.06 -3.00
N LEU A 221 -8.26 -9.65 -2.08
CA LEU A 221 -8.80 -10.39 -0.94
C LEU A 221 -9.62 -9.49 -0.02
N VAL A 222 -9.09 -8.35 0.35
CA VAL A 222 -9.76 -7.43 1.30
C VAL A 222 -10.90 -6.69 0.63
N THR A 223 -10.75 -6.26 -0.63
CA THR A 223 -11.87 -5.67 -1.38
C THR A 223 -13.00 -6.68 -1.58
N GLY A 224 -12.67 -7.94 -1.86
CA GLY A 224 -13.66 -9.02 -1.94
C GLY A 224 -14.35 -9.27 -0.60
N LEU A 225 -13.61 -9.30 0.51
CA LEU A 225 -14.17 -9.41 1.85
C LEU A 225 -15.12 -8.25 2.17
N TYR A 226 -14.71 -7.02 1.89
CA TYR A 226 -15.54 -5.85 2.07
C TYR A 226 -16.82 -5.93 1.23
N ALA A 227 -16.70 -6.27 -0.06
CA ALA A 227 -17.83 -6.39 -0.97
C ALA A 227 -18.81 -7.49 -0.54
N LEU A 228 -18.28 -8.63 -0.03
CA LEU A 228 -19.07 -9.72 0.53
C LEU A 228 -19.89 -9.27 1.73
N LEU A 229 -19.28 -8.57 2.66
CA LEU A 229 -19.92 -8.11 3.89
C LEU A 229 -20.96 -7.01 3.63
N THR A 230 -20.67 -6.09 2.72
CA THR A 230 -21.55 -4.93 2.43
C THR A 230 -22.54 -5.18 1.31
N HIS A 231 -22.53 -6.38 0.69
CA HIS A 231 -23.35 -6.69 -0.48
C HIS A 231 -23.18 -5.65 -1.61
N ALA A 232 -21.93 -5.26 -1.87
CA ALA A 232 -21.60 -4.19 -2.80
C ALA A 232 -22.16 -4.41 -4.22
N GLN A 233 -22.33 -5.65 -4.63
CA GLN A 233 -22.93 -6.08 -5.91
C GLN A 233 -23.82 -7.30 -5.67
N PRO A 234 -24.80 -7.61 -6.57
CA PRO A 234 -25.70 -8.76 -6.41
C PRO A 234 -24.97 -10.08 -6.18
N PHE A 235 -23.90 -10.33 -6.93
CA PHE A 235 -23.05 -11.51 -6.77
C PHE A 235 -22.57 -11.72 -5.32
N TRP A 236 -22.14 -10.63 -4.65
CA TRP A 236 -21.61 -10.72 -3.29
C TRP A 236 -22.68 -10.99 -2.24
N ALA A 237 -23.92 -10.52 -2.48
CA ALA A 237 -25.05 -10.85 -1.63
C ALA A 237 -25.38 -12.35 -1.70
N GLU A 238 -25.40 -12.92 -2.90
CA GLU A 238 -25.61 -14.35 -3.12
C GLU A 238 -24.45 -15.19 -2.52
N ALA A 239 -23.21 -14.75 -2.73
CA ALA A 239 -22.03 -15.40 -2.16
C ALA A 239 -22.05 -15.39 -0.64
N HIS A 240 -22.48 -14.27 0.00
CA HIS A 240 -22.61 -14.20 1.45
C HIS A 240 -23.67 -15.16 1.99
N ALA A 241 -24.84 -15.22 1.35
CA ALA A 241 -25.89 -16.17 1.70
C ALA A 241 -25.41 -17.63 1.56
N ALA A 242 -24.69 -17.95 0.47
CA ALA A 242 -24.15 -19.28 0.25
C ALA A 242 -23.09 -19.68 1.31
N THR A 243 -22.21 -18.74 1.71
CA THR A 243 -21.20 -19.03 2.74
C THR A 243 -21.82 -19.30 4.10
N LEU A 244 -22.86 -18.57 4.50
CA LEU A 244 -23.57 -18.82 5.77
C LEU A 244 -24.36 -20.12 5.72
N GLY A 245 -24.96 -20.47 4.58
CA GLY A 245 -25.63 -21.76 4.38
C GLY A 245 -24.66 -22.94 4.56
N TRP A 246 -23.43 -22.83 4.13
CA TRP A 246 -22.40 -23.86 4.31
C TRP A 246 -22.01 -24.09 5.78
N TRP A 247 -22.11 -23.04 6.63
CA TRP A 247 -21.77 -23.11 8.05
C TRP A 247 -22.97 -23.49 8.94
N GLY A 248 -24.06 -23.96 8.32
CA GLY A 248 -25.25 -24.48 9.03
C GLY A 248 -26.13 -23.39 9.66
N SER A 249 -25.91 -22.14 9.33
CA SER A 249 -26.76 -21.01 9.72
C SER A 249 -27.88 -20.76 8.71
N ALA A 250 -28.32 -21.78 7.99
CA ALA A 250 -29.43 -21.68 7.05
C ALA A 250 -30.75 -21.47 7.84
N THR A 251 -30.97 -20.23 8.26
CA THR A 251 -32.31 -19.73 8.52
C THR A 251 -32.86 -19.16 7.22
N ASP A 252 -34.15 -19.33 6.96
CA ASP A 252 -34.87 -18.76 5.81
C ASP A 252 -34.83 -17.19 5.83
N GLU A 253 -34.14 -16.61 6.78
CA GLU A 253 -33.95 -15.17 6.89
C GLU A 253 -32.91 -14.66 5.89
N LYS A 254 -33.30 -13.62 5.17
CA LYS A 254 -32.42 -12.91 4.24
C LYS A 254 -31.21 -12.36 5.00
N VAL A 255 -30.01 -12.76 4.60
CA VAL A 255 -28.77 -12.27 5.18
C VAL A 255 -28.69 -10.76 5.00
N GLU A 256 -28.56 -10.03 6.11
CA GLU A 256 -28.39 -8.58 6.07
C GLU A 256 -26.94 -8.20 5.76
N ALA A 257 -26.79 -7.09 5.03
CA ALA A 257 -25.48 -6.49 4.79
C ALA A 257 -24.91 -5.90 6.09
N VAL A 258 -23.63 -6.08 6.31
CA VAL A 258 -22.92 -5.44 7.42
C VAL A 258 -22.74 -3.94 7.11
N ASP A 259 -22.89 -3.11 8.12
CA ASP A 259 -22.63 -1.69 8.00
C ASP A 259 -21.23 -1.42 7.44
N PRO A 260 -21.08 -0.52 6.43
CA PRO A 260 -19.81 -0.28 5.74
C PRO A 260 -18.67 0.15 6.67
N GLU A 261 -18.95 0.87 7.78
CA GLU A 261 -17.88 1.30 8.71
C GLU A 261 -17.35 0.11 9.53
N TYR A 262 -18.23 -0.78 9.97
CA TYR A 262 -17.81 -2.02 10.64
C TYR A 262 -17.09 -2.98 9.68
N ALA A 263 -17.56 -3.09 8.44
CA ALA A 263 -16.90 -3.90 7.42
C ALA A 263 -15.48 -3.37 7.12
N ARG A 264 -15.32 -2.05 6.98
CA ARG A 264 -14.01 -1.41 6.80
C ARG A 264 -13.10 -1.63 8.01
N ALA A 265 -13.60 -1.46 9.23
CA ALA A 265 -12.84 -1.69 10.45
C ALA A 265 -12.33 -3.13 10.53
N LEU A 266 -13.16 -4.12 10.18
CA LEU A 266 -12.73 -5.52 10.08
C LEU A 266 -11.65 -5.72 9.02
N CYS A 267 -11.82 -5.13 7.84
CA CYS A 267 -10.84 -5.17 6.76
C CYS A 267 -9.48 -4.56 7.18
N ALA A 268 -9.51 -3.47 7.96
CA ALA A 268 -8.29 -2.88 8.49
C ALA A 268 -7.55 -3.79 9.48
N VAL A 269 -8.30 -4.50 10.34
CA VAL A 269 -7.70 -5.51 11.25
C VAL A 269 -7.06 -6.65 10.47
N VAL A 270 -7.74 -7.15 9.44
CA VAL A 270 -7.20 -8.21 8.56
C VAL A 270 -5.91 -7.74 7.89
N LEU A 271 -5.92 -6.54 7.28
CA LEU A 271 -4.72 -5.96 6.64
C LEU A 271 -3.59 -5.72 7.63
N ALA A 272 -3.88 -5.14 8.79
CA ALA A 272 -2.88 -4.92 9.84
C ALA A 272 -2.25 -6.24 10.28
N THR A 273 -3.05 -7.30 10.46
CA THR A 273 -2.55 -8.64 10.81
C THR A 273 -1.66 -9.22 9.72
N MET A 274 -2.06 -9.09 8.44
CA MET A 274 -1.26 -9.54 7.30
C MET A 274 0.08 -8.80 7.24
N PHE A 275 0.09 -7.48 7.39
CA PHE A 275 1.30 -6.67 7.32
C PHE A 275 2.21 -6.85 8.52
N VAL A 276 1.67 -6.95 9.74
CA VAL A 276 2.43 -7.30 10.94
C VAL A 276 3.09 -8.67 10.77
N THR A 277 2.36 -9.67 10.31
CA THR A 277 2.91 -11.02 10.06
C THR A 277 4.04 -10.98 9.02
N ARG A 278 3.88 -10.23 7.93
CA ARG A 278 4.92 -10.00 6.93
C ARG A 278 6.16 -9.34 7.56
N THR A 279 5.96 -8.29 8.34
CA THR A 279 7.04 -7.54 9.00
C THR A 279 7.81 -8.43 9.98
N VAL A 280 7.11 -9.18 10.83
CA VAL A 280 7.74 -10.13 11.76
C VAL A 280 8.54 -11.21 11.01
N LYS A 281 8.00 -11.77 9.92
CA LYS A 281 8.74 -12.74 9.09
C LYS A 281 9.99 -12.11 8.46
N THR A 282 9.88 -10.90 7.93
CA THR A 282 10.99 -10.23 7.24
C THR A 282 12.14 -9.90 8.20
N PHE A 283 11.84 -9.31 9.33
CA PHE A 283 12.86 -8.87 10.29
C PHE A 283 13.23 -9.95 11.32
N GLY A 284 12.32 -10.84 11.70
CA GLY A 284 12.58 -11.93 12.65
C GLY A 284 13.52 -12.98 12.07
N THR A 285 13.39 -13.33 10.78
CA THR A 285 14.33 -14.26 10.12
C THR A 285 15.70 -13.65 9.87
N ALA A 286 15.79 -12.32 9.73
CA ALA A 286 17.06 -11.62 9.58
C ALA A 286 17.89 -11.67 10.90
N GLN A 287 17.26 -11.50 12.05
CA GLN A 287 17.91 -11.62 13.35
C GLN A 287 18.45 -13.03 13.62
N ASN A 288 17.75 -14.07 13.21
CA ASN A 288 18.20 -15.46 13.37
C ASN A 288 19.36 -15.85 12.45
N LYS A 289 19.61 -15.09 11.38
CA LYS A 289 20.78 -15.32 10.49
C LYS A 289 22.05 -14.60 10.94
N ILE A 290 21.94 -13.63 11.83
CA ILE A 290 23.10 -13.03 12.53
C ILE A 290 23.30 -13.82 13.82
N GLY A 291 23.88 -15.03 13.67
CA GLY A 291 24.38 -15.80 14.81
C GLY A 291 25.40 -14.96 15.61
N PRO A 292 25.67 -15.29 16.88
CA PRO A 292 26.60 -14.53 17.72
C PRO A 292 27.93 -14.38 16.97
N VAL A 293 28.36 -13.13 16.77
CA VAL A 293 29.67 -12.82 16.20
C VAL A 293 30.71 -13.59 17.04
N PRO A 294 31.52 -14.48 16.42
CA PRO A 294 32.55 -15.14 17.17
C PRO A 294 33.48 -14.08 17.75
N GLY A 295 33.51 -13.98 19.09
CA GLY A 295 34.43 -13.08 19.75
C GLY A 295 35.87 -13.32 19.28
N PRO A 296 36.74 -12.30 19.25
CA PRO A 296 38.13 -12.45 18.85
C PRO A 296 38.78 -13.53 19.70
N LYS A 297 39.24 -14.63 19.07
CA LYS A 297 40.05 -15.63 19.74
C LYS A 297 41.35 -14.95 20.15
N LEU A 298 41.46 -14.58 21.41
CA LEU A 298 42.74 -14.22 22.02
C LEU A 298 43.68 -15.42 21.84
N LYS A 299 44.66 -15.29 20.97
CA LYS A 299 45.81 -16.18 20.93
C LYS A 299 46.63 -15.84 22.17
N VAL A 300 46.55 -16.70 23.21
CA VAL A 300 47.53 -16.73 24.27
C VAL A 300 48.78 -17.33 23.65
N GLN A 301 49.86 -16.55 23.60
CA GLN A 301 51.23 -17.02 23.35
C GLN A 301 51.80 -17.59 24.66
#